data_b5b7f7d9e9452f0396906d43639a6241
#
_entry.id   b5b7f7d9e9452f0396906d43639a6241
#
_cell.length_a   1.000
_cell.length_b   1.000
_cell.length_c   1.000
_cell.angle_alpha   90.00
_cell.angle_beta   90.00
_cell.angle_gamma   90.00
#
_symmetry.space_group_name_H-M   'P 1'
#
loop_
_entity.id
_entity.type
_entity.pdbx_description
1 polymer ?
#
loop_
_entity_poly.entity_id
_entity_poly.type
_entity_poly.pdbx_seq_one_letter_code
_entity_poly.pdbx_strand_id
1 'polypeptide(L)'
;MSSPLSDKTIFITGSGGVLGTAYVNTLLENGATVVASDLPGQRADAMKERFGTYANFAYYDLDVGSEEEIEAIFKTMQADGLNPNVVLNNAAITGELLMGAGKSFPDFANTSVQDWEKTMRVNLTGAFMIARQMDRDIVGKYPAQLINVASMYALNGPHHPIYEGMPFKSFSAYSATKAGIHGLTLWLAGYWAKRECTVNTIAPGAVFNGHSDEFQKRVGDLIMNGRMANPQEIADVMMFLCSENARYMTGQIINVDGGFSGW
;
A
#
# COMPACT_ATOMS: atom_id res chain seq x y z
N MET A 1 -3.92 -23.22 -19.25
CA MET A 1 -2.87 -22.18 -19.06
C MET A 1 -2.68 -22.04 -17.56
N SER A 2 -1.45 -21.94 -17.05
CA SER A 2 -1.19 -21.66 -15.63
C SER A 2 -1.75 -20.30 -15.26
N SER A 3 -2.21 -20.12 -14.03
CA SER A 3 -2.63 -18.81 -13.53
C SER A 3 -1.48 -17.80 -13.57
N PRO A 4 -1.74 -16.50 -13.87
CA PRO A 4 -0.69 -15.49 -14.11
C PRO A 4 0.31 -15.30 -12.97
N LEU A 5 -0.06 -15.66 -11.72
CA LEU A 5 0.75 -15.47 -10.51
C LEU A 5 1.04 -16.81 -9.79
N SER A 6 0.92 -17.97 -10.48
CA SER A 6 1.07 -19.29 -9.85
C SER A 6 2.47 -19.58 -9.29
N ASP A 7 3.48 -18.79 -9.69
CA ASP A 7 4.86 -18.84 -9.21
C ASP A 7 5.20 -17.75 -8.18
N LYS A 8 4.19 -16.94 -7.78
CA LYS A 8 4.40 -15.81 -6.88
C LYS A 8 3.98 -16.13 -5.46
N THR A 9 4.87 -15.85 -4.52
CA THR A 9 4.57 -15.72 -3.09
C THR A 9 4.64 -14.25 -2.74
N ILE A 10 3.51 -13.65 -2.37
CA ILE A 10 3.33 -12.21 -2.21
C ILE A 10 3.09 -11.88 -0.75
N PHE A 11 4.01 -11.15 -0.13
CA PHE A 11 3.83 -10.59 1.20
C PHE A 11 3.21 -9.20 1.11
N ILE A 12 2.09 -8.96 1.81
CA ILE A 12 1.38 -7.68 1.82
C ILE A 12 1.17 -7.16 3.24
N THR A 13 1.51 -5.90 3.46
CA THR A 13 1.24 -5.18 4.72
C THR A 13 -0.05 -4.35 4.62
N GLY A 14 -0.78 -4.20 5.73
CA GLY A 14 -2.04 -3.43 5.74
C GLY A 14 -3.15 -4.08 4.91
N SER A 15 -3.22 -5.41 4.94
CA SER A 15 -4.11 -6.22 4.11
C SER A 15 -5.59 -6.04 4.41
N GLY A 16 -5.96 -5.67 5.64
CA GLY A 16 -7.34 -5.46 6.07
C GLY A 16 -7.92 -4.09 5.69
N GLY A 17 -7.15 -3.23 5.03
CA GLY A 17 -7.65 -1.98 4.46
C GLY A 17 -8.45 -2.19 3.17
N VAL A 18 -9.09 -1.13 2.66
CA VAL A 18 -9.92 -1.18 1.44
C VAL A 18 -9.14 -1.73 0.25
N LEU A 19 -8.00 -1.13 -0.07
CA LEU A 19 -7.14 -1.60 -1.16
C LEU A 19 -6.48 -2.93 -0.82
N GLY A 20 -6.00 -3.11 0.43
CA GLY A 20 -5.37 -4.35 0.88
C GLY A 20 -6.27 -5.56 0.68
N THR A 21 -7.54 -5.46 1.06
CA THR A 21 -8.53 -6.54 0.86
C THR A 21 -8.78 -6.83 -0.63
N ALA A 22 -8.86 -5.79 -1.47
CA ALA A 22 -9.02 -5.95 -2.91
C ALA A 22 -7.78 -6.62 -3.53
N TYR A 23 -6.58 -6.22 -3.11
CA TYR A 23 -5.32 -6.86 -3.55
C TYR A 23 -5.29 -8.34 -3.19
N VAL A 24 -5.54 -8.69 -1.90
CA VAL A 24 -5.54 -10.10 -1.46
C VAL A 24 -6.51 -10.94 -2.30
N ASN A 25 -7.75 -10.45 -2.50
CA ASN A 25 -8.73 -11.15 -3.31
C ASN A 25 -8.22 -11.41 -4.74
N THR A 26 -7.79 -10.34 -5.42
CA THR A 26 -7.34 -10.42 -6.82
C THR A 26 -6.10 -11.31 -6.97
N LEU A 27 -5.15 -11.22 -6.04
CA LEU A 27 -3.92 -12.02 -6.09
C LEU A 27 -4.20 -13.51 -5.89
N LEU A 28 -5.08 -13.87 -4.93
CA LEU A 28 -5.50 -15.26 -4.71
C LEU A 28 -6.25 -15.83 -5.91
N GLU A 29 -7.19 -15.09 -6.49
CA GLU A 29 -7.95 -15.50 -7.69
C GLU A 29 -7.04 -15.71 -8.91
N ASN A 30 -5.89 -15.03 -8.97
CA ASN A 30 -4.90 -15.20 -10.02
C ASN A 30 -3.77 -16.18 -9.66
N GLY A 31 -3.94 -16.97 -8.60
CA GLY A 31 -3.13 -18.13 -8.27
C GLY A 31 -1.90 -17.86 -7.43
N ALA A 32 -1.70 -16.65 -6.92
CA ALA A 32 -0.58 -16.36 -6.01
C ALA A 32 -0.75 -17.05 -4.66
N THR A 33 0.36 -17.40 -4.02
CA THR A 33 0.38 -17.60 -2.56
C THR A 33 0.45 -16.22 -1.91
N VAL A 34 -0.52 -15.89 -1.05
CA VAL A 34 -0.60 -14.57 -0.40
C VAL A 34 -0.32 -14.70 1.09
N VAL A 35 0.68 -13.99 1.55
CA VAL A 35 1.01 -13.81 2.96
C VAL A 35 0.54 -12.42 3.38
N ALA A 36 -0.61 -12.35 4.02
CA ALA A 36 -1.25 -11.12 4.43
C ALA A 36 -0.83 -10.72 5.85
N SER A 37 -0.71 -9.41 6.10
CA SER A 37 -0.48 -8.89 7.45
C SER A 37 -1.20 -7.58 7.70
N ASP A 38 -1.64 -7.38 8.95
CA ASP A 38 -2.19 -6.13 9.47
C ASP A 38 -2.01 -6.10 10.99
N LEU A 39 -2.35 -4.97 11.63
CA LEU A 39 -2.46 -4.90 13.08
C LEU A 39 -3.52 -5.91 13.59
N PRO A 40 -3.32 -6.52 14.77
CA PRO A 40 -4.34 -7.38 15.38
C PRO A 40 -5.64 -6.61 15.64
N GLY A 41 -6.78 -7.30 15.51
CA GLY A 41 -8.12 -6.75 15.75
C GLY A 41 -9.11 -7.07 14.64
N GLN A 42 -10.24 -6.36 14.62
CA GLN A 42 -11.38 -6.68 13.74
C GLN A 42 -11.03 -6.86 12.24
N ARG A 43 -10.08 -6.06 11.72
CA ARG A 43 -9.65 -6.20 10.32
C ARG A 43 -8.88 -7.50 10.09
N ALA A 44 -8.02 -7.88 11.04
CA ALA A 44 -7.31 -9.13 11.03
C ALA A 44 -8.27 -10.32 11.06
N ASP A 45 -9.25 -10.28 11.95
CA ASP A 45 -10.26 -11.32 12.10
C ASP A 45 -11.10 -11.47 10.82
N ALA A 46 -11.54 -10.36 10.23
CA ALA A 46 -12.27 -10.35 8.95
C ALA A 46 -11.44 -10.94 7.79
N MET A 47 -10.13 -10.69 7.75
CA MET A 47 -9.23 -11.28 6.76
C MET A 47 -9.10 -12.80 6.93
N LYS A 48 -8.91 -13.25 8.16
CA LYS A 48 -8.83 -14.69 8.50
C LYS A 48 -10.14 -15.41 8.19
N GLU A 49 -11.29 -14.81 8.52
CA GLU A 49 -12.61 -15.36 8.22
C GLU A 49 -12.84 -15.47 6.70
N ARG A 50 -12.53 -14.40 5.96
CA ARG A 50 -12.81 -14.32 4.53
C ARG A 50 -11.90 -15.22 3.68
N PHE A 51 -10.63 -15.28 4.00
CA PHE A 51 -9.61 -15.92 3.16
C PHE A 51 -8.96 -17.17 3.78
N GLY A 52 -9.19 -17.46 5.05
CA GLY A 52 -8.54 -18.55 5.77
C GLY A 52 -8.83 -19.97 5.23
N THR A 53 -9.83 -20.12 4.38
CA THR A 53 -10.13 -21.42 3.70
C THR A 53 -9.30 -21.64 2.43
N TYR A 54 -8.61 -20.60 1.92
CA TYR A 54 -7.74 -20.75 0.76
C TYR A 54 -6.43 -21.43 1.16
N ALA A 55 -6.06 -22.53 0.49
CA ALA A 55 -4.84 -23.27 0.78
C ALA A 55 -3.55 -22.46 0.51
N ASN A 56 -3.63 -21.41 -0.31
CA ASN A 56 -2.55 -20.52 -0.70
C ASN A 56 -2.63 -19.16 0.03
N PHE A 57 -3.27 -19.12 1.21
CA PHE A 57 -3.35 -17.93 2.05
C PHE A 57 -2.74 -18.19 3.44
N ALA A 58 -1.89 -17.26 3.89
CA ALA A 58 -1.40 -17.21 5.26
C ALA A 58 -1.60 -15.80 5.83
N TYR A 59 -1.79 -15.69 7.14
CA TYR A 59 -1.99 -14.41 7.80
C TYR A 59 -1.14 -14.30 9.07
N TYR A 60 -0.52 -13.13 9.27
CA TYR A 60 0.25 -12.80 10.47
C TYR A 60 -0.13 -11.41 10.98
N ASP A 61 -0.18 -11.26 12.31
CA ASP A 61 -0.30 -9.94 12.93
C ASP A 61 1.04 -9.20 12.80
N LEU A 62 1.02 -7.90 12.46
CA LEU A 62 2.22 -7.09 12.28
C LEU A 62 1.93 -5.60 12.49
N ASP A 63 2.68 -4.96 13.39
CA ASP A 63 2.86 -3.51 13.38
C ASP A 63 4.10 -3.16 12.54
N VAL A 64 3.89 -2.58 11.34
CA VAL A 64 4.99 -2.10 10.49
C VAL A 64 5.80 -0.95 11.11
N GLY A 65 5.31 -0.37 12.20
CA GLY A 65 6.04 0.59 13.03
C GLY A 65 7.06 -0.07 13.97
N SER A 66 7.04 -1.40 14.16
CA SER A 66 7.96 -2.15 15.02
C SER A 66 9.01 -2.87 14.20
N GLU A 67 10.29 -2.52 14.44
CA GLU A 67 11.43 -3.18 13.77
C GLU A 67 11.53 -4.65 14.20
N GLU A 68 11.31 -4.92 15.49
CA GLU A 68 11.39 -6.26 16.05
C GLU A 68 10.32 -7.18 15.44
N GLU A 69 9.09 -6.68 15.26
CA GLU A 69 8.03 -7.48 14.64
C GLU A 69 8.31 -7.76 13.16
N ILE A 70 8.88 -6.78 12.43
CA ILE A 70 9.29 -6.99 11.04
C ILE A 70 10.38 -8.06 10.94
N GLU A 71 11.40 -8.02 11.79
CA GLU A 71 12.45 -9.05 11.80
C GLU A 71 11.88 -10.44 12.18
N ALA A 72 10.95 -10.48 13.14
CA ALA A 72 10.33 -11.71 13.58
C ALA A 72 9.46 -12.34 12.49
N ILE A 73 8.64 -11.56 11.79
CA ILE A 73 7.74 -12.09 10.75
C ILE A 73 8.52 -12.66 9.56
N PHE A 74 9.62 -12.02 9.13
CA PHE A 74 10.45 -12.57 8.04
C PHE A 74 11.07 -13.90 8.43
N LYS A 75 11.53 -14.07 9.67
CA LYS A 75 12.02 -15.35 10.20
C LYS A 75 10.91 -16.41 10.24
N THR A 76 9.71 -16.03 10.69
CA THR A 76 8.56 -16.94 10.76
C THR A 76 8.14 -17.38 9.36
N MET A 77 7.98 -16.48 8.41
CA MET A 77 7.67 -16.81 7.01
C MET A 77 8.70 -17.81 6.44
N GLN A 78 9.99 -17.58 6.68
CA GLN A 78 11.04 -18.49 6.21
C GLN A 78 10.92 -19.87 6.86
N ALA A 79 10.64 -19.95 8.17
CA ALA A 79 10.46 -21.21 8.90
C ALA A 79 9.22 -21.98 8.41
N ASP A 80 8.16 -21.28 8.02
CA ASP A 80 6.94 -21.84 7.45
C ASP A 80 7.07 -22.18 5.94
N GLY A 81 8.25 -22.00 5.36
CA GLY A 81 8.51 -22.25 3.94
C GLY A 81 7.93 -21.21 2.99
N LEU A 82 7.44 -20.10 3.52
CA LEU A 82 6.90 -18.99 2.77
C LEU A 82 8.02 -18.00 2.42
N ASN A 83 8.55 -18.07 1.19
CA ASN A 83 9.63 -17.22 0.71
C ASN A 83 9.07 -16.20 -0.28
N PRO A 84 8.70 -14.98 0.16
CA PRO A 84 8.07 -14.02 -0.72
C PRO A 84 9.05 -13.52 -1.79
N ASN A 85 8.64 -13.62 -3.05
CA ASN A 85 9.35 -13.03 -4.19
C ASN A 85 8.69 -11.72 -4.67
N VAL A 86 7.55 -11.34 -4.08
CA VAL A 86 6.94 -10.03 -4.23
C VAL A 86 6.58 -9.47 -2.85
N VAL A 87 6.89 -8.21 -2.59
CA VAL A 87 6.51 -7.52 -1.35
C VAL A 87 5.73 -6.25 -1.67
N LEU A 88 4.57 -6.09 -1.04
CA LEU A 88 3.70 -4.93 -1.18
C LEU A 88 3.71 -4.11 0.12
N ASN A 89 4.38 -2.96 0.09
CA ASN A 89 4.29 -1.96 1.15
C ASN A 89 3.00 -1.16 1.00
N ASN A 90 1.90 -1.67 1.57
CA ASN A 90 0.58 -1.05 1.47
C ASN A 90 0.09 -0.45 2.79
N ALA A 91 0.59 -0.90 3.95
CA ALA A 91 0.20 -0.36 5.25
C ALA A 91 0.37 1.16 5.33
N ALA A 92 -0.66 1.86 5.75
CA ALA A 92 -0.63 3.31 5.94
C ALA A 92 -1.70 3.77 6.96
N ILE A 93 -1.34 4.77 7.73
CA ILE A 93 -2.30 5.57 8.50
C ILE A 93 -2.86 6.65 7.58
N THR A 94 -4.18 6.69 7.46
CA THR A 94 -4.93 7.80 6.85
C THR A 94 -5.40 8.76 7.93
N GLY A 95 -5.89 9.94 7.54
CA GLY A 95 -6.38 10.92 8.50
C GLY A 95 -7.50 10.38 9.38
N GLU A 96 -8.44 9.62 8.84
CA GLU A 96 -9.55 9.01 9.59
C GLU A 96 -9.05 8.03 10.66
N LEU A 97 -8.04 7.22 10.33
CA LEU A 97 -7.42 6.29 11.28
C LEU A 97 -6.63 7.01 12.37
N LEU A 98 -6.01 8.15 12.02
CA LEU A 98 -5.22 8.93 12.96
C LEU A 98 -6.09 9.58 14.02
N MET A 99 -7.17 10.23 13.60
CA MET A 99 -8.03 11.02 14.50
C MET A 99 -9.07 10.18 15.27
N GLY A 100 -9.45 9.03 14.72
CA GLY A 100 -10.55 8.22 15.25
C GLY A 100 -11.94 8.81 14.97
N ALA A 101 -12.97 8.00 15.13
CA ALA A 101 -14.34 8.39 14.83
C ALA A 101 -14.81 9.60 15.69
N GLY A 102 -15.41 10.59 15.05
CA GLY A 102 -16.05 11.73 15.70
C GLY A 102 -15.13 12.85 16.17
N LYS A 103 -13.83 12.79 15.90
CA LYS A 103 -12.92 13.91 16.18
C LYS A 103 -12.73 14.78 14.93
N SER A 104 -12.73 16.11 15.14
CA SER A 104 -12.43 17.07 14.08
C SER A 104 -10.92 17.14 13.82
N PHE A 105 -10.56 17.30 12.57
CA PHE A 105 -9.18 17.55 12.18
C PHE A 105 -8.73 18.94 12.64
N PRO A 106 -7.56 19.06 13.29
CA PRO A 106 -6.99 20.35 13.62
C PRO A 106 -6.61 21.12 12.35
N ASP A 107 -6.54 22.42 12.44
CA ASP A 107 -5.88 23.24 11.46
C ASP A 107 -4.37 22.97 11.46
N PHE A 108 -3.69 23.28 10.36
CA PHE A 108 -2.27 22.98 10.19
C PHE A 108 -1.40 23.48 11.36
N ALA A 109 -1.65 24.73 11.83
CA ALA A 109 -0.93 25.31 12.96
C ALA A 109 -1.09 24.55 14.29
N ASN A 110 -2.15 23.76 14.41
CA ASN A 110 -2.48 22.98 15.61
C ASN A 110 -2.23 21.47 15.42
N THR A 111 -1.64 21.05 14.31
CA THR A 111 -1.26 19.66 14.08
C THR A 111 -0.18 19.26 15.08
N SER A 112 -0.39 18.16 15.83
CA SER A 112 0.58 17.70 16.81
C SER A 112 1.81 17.07 16.14
N VAL A 113 3.00 17.30 16.70
CA VAL A 113 4.23 16.64 16.27
C VAL A 113 4.13 15.12 16.44
N GLN A 114 3.43 14.67 17.49
CA GLN A 114 3.19 13.25 17.75
C GLN A 114 2.40 12.56 16.61
N ASP A 115 1.34 13.22 16.11
CA ASP A 115 0.57 12.68 14.97
C ASP A 115 1.39 12.66 13.68
N TRP A 116 2.23 13.69 13.49
CA TRP A 116 3.20 13.73 12.41
C TRP A 116 4.18 12.56 12.50
N GLU A 117 4.85 12.39 13.63
CA GLU A 117 5.84 11.32 13.85
C GLU A 117 5.23 9.93 13.74
N LYS A 118 4.03 9.72 14.29
CA LYS A 118 3.29 8.46 14.15
C LYS A 118 3.02 8.13 12.69
N THR A 119 2.59 9.11 11.92
CA THR A 119 2.32 8.92 10.48
C THR A 119 3.61 8.63 9.72
N MET A 120 4.69 9.36 9.99
CA MET A 120 6.01 9.11 9.41
C MET A 120 6.49 7.70 9.76
N ARG A 121 6.33 7.28 11.02
CA ARG A 121 6.76 5.97 11.51
C ARG A 121 6.10 4.83 10.75
N VAL A 122 4.79 4.88 10.55
CA VAL A 122 4.05 3.82 9.85
C VAL A 122 4.24 3.92 8.33
N ASN A 123 3.94 5.09 7.75
CA ASN A 123 3.79 5.21 6.30
C ASN A 123 5.13 5.23 5.54
N LEU A 124 6.20 5.71 6.15
CA LEU A 124 7.49 5.85 5.48
C LEU A 124 8.59 5.02 6.14
N THR A 125 8.76 5.15 7.47
CA THR A 125 9.79 4.38 8.18
C THR A 125 9.49 2.88 8.13
N GLY A 126 8.21 2.48 8.26
CA GLY A 126 7.78 1.08 8.09
C GLY A 126 8.15 0.50 6.73
N ALA A 127 7.85 1.24 5.66
CA ALA A 127 8.22 0.82 4.31
C ALA A 127 9.75 0.70 4.12
N PHE A 128 10.52 1.62 4.72
CA PHE A 128 11.98 1.52 4.75
C PHE A 128 12.46 0.27 5.51
N MET A 129 11.89 -0.03 6.68
CA MET A 129 12.27 -1.19 7.49
C MET A 129 11.97 -2.51 6.78
N ILE A 130 10.82 -2.63 6.12
CA ILE A 130 10.47 -3.78 5.26
C ILE A 130 11.50 -3.92 4.10
N ALA A 131 11.79 -2.84 3.39
CA ALA A 131 12.78 -2.86 2.30
C ALA A 131 14.17 -3.28 2.80
N ARG A 132 14.59 -2.77 3.96
CA ARG A 132 15.86 -3.14 4.59
C ARG A 132 15.89 -4.64 4.96
N GLN A 133 14.79 -5.20 5.43
CA GLN A 133 14.69 -6.62 5.72
C GLN A 133 14.71 -7.46 4.43
N MET A 134 14.08 -6.98 3.35
CA MET A 134 14.23 -7.61 2.03
C MET A 134 15.68 -7.61 1.56
N ASP A 135 16.44 -6.54 1.76
CA ASP A 135 17.87 -6.48 1.38
C ASP A 135 18.69 -7.56 2.09
N ARG A 136 18.38 -7.85 3.36
CA ARG A 136 19.06 -8.90 4.16
C ARG A 136 18.68 -10.31 3.73
N ASP A 137 17.40 -10.56 3.42
CA ASP A 137 16.85 -11.92 3.34
C ASP A 137 16.51 -12.38 1.93
N ILE A 138 16.26 -11.46 0.98
CA ILE A 138 15.68 -11.75 -0.34
C ILE A 138 16.58 -11.27 -1.47
N VAL A 139 16.92 -9.99 -1.50
CA VAL A 139 17.58 -9.34 -2.65
C VAL A 139 18.95 -9.95 -2.96
N GLY A 140 19.11 -10.41 -4.21
CA GLY A 140 20.32 -11.09 -4.67
C GLY A 140 20.40 -12.58 -4.32
N LYS A 141 19.36 -13.15 -3.68
CA LYS A 141 19.25 -14.60 -3.47
C LYS A 141 18.37 -15.27 -4.53
N TYR A 142 17.32 -14.56 -4.96
CA TYR A 142 16.42 -14.95 -6.05
C TYR A 142 15.73 -13.71 -6.61
N PRO A 143 15.16 -13.78 -7.85
CA PRO A 143 14.44 -12.67 -8.44
C PRO A 143 13.28 -12.19 -7.58
N ALA A 144 13.18 -10.88 -7.34
CA ALA A 144 12.17 -10.31 -6.46
C ALA A 144 11.62 -8.97 -6.94
N GLN A 145 10.48 -8.57 -6.38
CA GLN A 145 9.83 -7.30 -6.68
C GLN A 145 9.40 -6.61 -5.38
N LEU A 146 9.65 -5.32 -5.26
CA LEU A 146 9.07 -4.46 -4.23
C LEU A 146 8.11 -3.47 -4.88
N ILE A 147 6.87 -3.44 -4.43
CA ILE A 147 5.88 -2.47 -4.89
C ILE A 147 5.42 -1.64 -3.69
N ASN A 148 5.70 -0.36 -3.74
CA ASN A 148 5.29 0.59 -2.71
C ASN A 148 3.96 1.24 -3.11
N VAL A 149 3.04 1.38 -2.17
CA VAL A 149 1.75 2.06 -2.39
C VAL A 149 1.85 3.50 -1.91
N ALA A 150 1.92 4.43 -2.87
CA ALA A 150 1.88 5.87 -2.61
C ALA A 150 0.44 6.42 -2.65
N SER A 151 0.23 7.49 -3.39
CA SER A 151 -1.05 8.18 -3.61
C SER A 151 -0.86 9.21 -4.72
N MET A 152 -1.93 9.67 -5.35
CA MET A 152 -1.92 10.87 -6.19
C MET A 152 -1.30 12.08 -5.47
N TYR A 153 -1.37 12.10 -4.12
CA TYR A 153 -0.74 13.14 -3.27
C TYR A 153 0.78 12.95 -3.07
N ALA A 154 1.39 11.98 -3.72
CA ALA A 154 2.85 11.88 -3.81
C ALA A 154 3.43 12.89 -4.82
N LEU A 155 2.66 13.25 -5.84
CA LEU A 155 3.06 14.12 -6.95
C LEU A 155 2.31 15.45 -6.96
N ASN A 156 1.11 15.49 -6.40
CA ASN A 156 0.22 16.65 -6.43
C ASN A 156 -0.18 17.06 -5.02
N GLY A 157 -0.35 18.35 -4.81
CA GLY A 157 -0.94 18.87 -3.57
C GLY A 157 -2.43 18.49 -3.47
N PRO A 158 -2.95 18.28 -2.26
CA PRO A 158 -4.38 18.12 -2.05
C PRO A 158 -5.17 19.38 -2.46
N HIS A 159 -6.28 19.19 -3.16
CA HIS A 159 -7.22 20.28 -3.44
C HIS A 159 -8.12 20.49 -2.21
N HIS A 160 -7.67 21.34 -1.28
CA HIS A 160 -8.33 21.53 0.02
C HIS A 160 -9.82 21.88 -0.03
N PRO A 161 -10.35 22.66 -1.00
CA PRO A 161 -11.78 22.99 -1.08
C PRO A 161 -12.72 21.77 -1.13
N ILE A 162 -12.29 20.62 -1.64
CA ILE A 162 -13.17 19.42 -1.66
C ILE A 162 -13.53 18.93 -0.26
N TYR A 163 -12.72 19.26 0.74
CA TYR A 163 -12.90 18.84 2.13
C TYR A 163 -13.74 19.83 2.98
N GLU A 164 -14.16 20.97 2.42
CA GLU A 164 -14.98 21.94 3.15
C GLU A 164 -16.31 21.33 3.58
N GLY A 165 -16.62 21.42 4.89
CA GLY A 165 -17.81 20.81 5.48
C GLY A 165 -17.74 19.29 5.67
N MET A 166 -16.65 18.62 5.27
CA MET A 166 -16.48 17.17 5.48
C MET A 166 -15.94 16.87 6.89
N PRO A 167 -16.28 15.70 7.47
CA PRO A 167 -15.77 15.29 8.79
C PRO A 167 -14.30 14.83 8.72
N PHE A 168 -13.66 14.89 7.59
CA PHE A 168 -12.27 14.51 7.35
C PHE A 168 -11.56 15.52 6.44
N LYS A 169 -10.23 15.55 6.51
CA LYS A 169 -9.37 16.42 5.68
C LYS A 169 -8.13 15.64 5.23
N SER A 170 -7.48 16.13 4.17
CA SER A 170 -6.08 15.76 3.93
C SER A 170 -5.19 16.40 4.98
N PHE A 171 -4.15 15.71 5.43
CA PHE A 171 -3.20 16.22 6.41
C PHE A 171 -1.75 16.13 5.88
N SER A 172 -0.90 17.03 6.35
CA SER A 172 0.43 17.27 5.80
C SER A 172 1.35 16.05 5.85
N ALA A 173 1.33 15.31 6.96
CA ALA A 173 2.17 14.13 7.15
C ALA A 173 1.85 13.03 6.12
N TYR A 174 0.58 12.87 5.74
CA TYR A 174 0.21 11.88 4.71
C TYR A 174 0.87 12.22 3.37
N SER A 175 0.71 13.46 2.89
CA SER A 175 1.32 13.89 1.62
C SER A 175 2.85 13.78 1.67
N ALA A 176 3.48 14.23 2.77
CA ALA A 176 4.91 14.13 2.95
C ALA A 176 5.41 12.68 2.89
N THR A 177 4.72 11.75 3.58
CA THR A 177 5.09 10.32 3.56
C THR A 177 4.91 9.71 2.18
N LYS A 178 3.82 10.02 1.47
CA LYS A 178 3.56 9.47 0.14
C LYS A 178 4.54 9.99 -0.92
N ALA A 179 4.98 11.24 -0.82
CA ALA A 179 6.09 11.77 -1.62
C ALA A 179 7.43 11.09 -1.26
N GLY A 180 7.69 10.89 0.04
CA GLY A 180 8.88 10.19 0.54
C GLY A 180 8.98 8.74 0.04
N ILE A 181 7.86 8.04 -0.09
CA ILE A 181 7.79 6.67 -0.66
C ILE A 181 8.34 6.64 -2.09
N HIS A 182 7.99 7.62 -2.93
CA HIS A 182 8.53 7.68 -4.28
C HIS A 182 10.05 7.92 -4.28
N GLY A 183 10.54 8.83 -3.43
CA GLY A 183 11.99 9.04 -3.25
C GLY A 183 12.71 7.77 -2.80
N LEU A 184 12.15 7.03 -1.84
CA LEU A 184 12.67 5.74 -1.38
C LEU A 184 12.71 4.71 -2.53
N THR A 185 11.66 4.65 -3.36
CA THR A 185 11.57 3.77 -4.52
C THR A 185 12.71 4.03 -5.51
N LEU A 186 12.96 5.29 -5.86
CA LEU A 186 14.05 5.67 -6.78
C LEU A 186 15.41 5.28 -6.21
N TRP A 187 15.64 5.55 -4.92
CA TRP A 187 16.90 5.20 -4.26
C TRP A 187 17.13 3.68 -4.27
N LEU A 188 16.11 2.90 -3.89
CA LEU A 188 16.21 1.43 -3.84
C LEU A 188 16.38 0.81 -5.23
N ALA A 189 15.68 1.31 -6.25
CA ALA A 189 15.83 0.83 -7.63
C ALA A 189 17.27 0.99 -8.14
N GLY A 190 17.91 2.12 -7.80
CA GLY A 190 19.32 2.36 -8.09
C GLY A 190 20.27 1.48 -7.25
N TYR A 191 20.00 1.36 -5.95
CA TYR A 191 20.84 0.59 -5.02
C TYR A 191 20.79 -0.92 -5.29
N TRP A 192 19.63 -1.45 -5.70
CA TRP A 192 19.45 -2.86 -6.07
C TRP A 192 19.69 -3.15 -7.56
N ALA A 193 20.17 -2.18 -8.31
CA ALA A 193 20.50 -2.38 -9.74
C ALA A 193 21.39 -3.62 -9.94
N LYS A 194 21.05 -4.45 -10.93
CA LYS A 194 21.74 -5.71 -11.26
C LYS A 194 21.65 -6.82 -10.19
N ARG A 195 20.78 -6.68 -9.18
CA ARG A 195 20.55 -7.68 -8.14
C ARG A 195 19.24 -8.46 -8.35
N GLU A 196 18.73 -8.48 -9.58
CA GLU A 196 17.47 -9.16 -9.96
C GLU A 196 16.27 -8.76 -9.11
N CYS A 197 16.25 -7.51 -8.63
CA CYS A 197 15.15 -6.96 -7.87
C CYS A 197 14.63 -5.67 -8.52
N THR A 198 13.33 -5.61 -8.81
CA THR A 198 12.69 -4.39 -9.30
C THR A 198 11.96 -3.69 -8.16
N VAL A 199 11.93 -2.35 -8.22
CA VAL A 199 11.24 -1.53 -7.22
C VAL A 199 10.38 -0.49 -7.93
N ASN A 200 9.07 -0.53 -7.70
CA ASN A 200 8.14 0.41 -8.31
C ASN A 200 7.16 0.97 -7.27
N THR A 201 6.51 2.05 -7.63
CA THR A 201 5.45 2.69 -6.85
C THR A 201 4.15 2.67 -7.65
N ILE A 202 3.05 2.24 -7.03
CA ILE A 202 1.71 2.55 -7.53
C ILE A 202 1.17 3.76 -6.78
N ALA A 203 0.56 4.72 -7.50
CA ALA A 203 -0.04 5.92 -6.94
C ALA A 203 -1.54 5.94 -7.23
N PRO A 204 -2.36 5.34 -6.35
CA PRO A 204 -3.81 5.38 -6.49
C PRO A 204 -4.36 6.81 -6.40
N GLY A 205 -5.39 7.09 -7.18
CA GLY A 205 -6.24 8.25 -7.03
C GLY A 205 -7.23 8.11 -5.87
N ALA A 206 -8.32 8.86 -5.95
CA ALA A 206 -9.42 8.72 -5.01
C ALA A 206 -10.17 7.41 -5.23
N VAL A 207 -10.17 6.55 -4.22
CA VAL A 207 -10.85 5.24 -4.23
C VAL A 207 -12.13 5.32 -3.41
N PHE A 208 -13.23 4.83 -3.97
CA PHE A 208 -14.53 4.81 -3.29
C PHE A 208 -14.50 3.89 -2.07
N ASN A 209 -14.96 4.43 -0.94
CA ASN A 209 -15.10 3.71 0.32
C ASN A 209 -16.28 4.26 1.14
N GLY A 210 -17.50 4.20 0.56
CA GLY A 210 -18.69 4.68 1.25
C GLY A 210 -18.81 6.19 1.42
N HIS A 211 -18.10 6.97 0.62
CA HIS A 211 -18.15 8.44 0.65
C HIS A 211 -19.52 8.97 0.24
N SER A 212 -19.93 10.13 0.79
CA SER A 212 -21.17 10.81 0.43
C SER A 212 -21.19 11.22 -1.06
N ASP A 213 -22.37 11.30 -1.66
CA ASP A 213 -22.54 11.72 -3.06
C ASP A 213 -21.94 13.13 -3.31
N GLU A 214 -22.06 14.02 -2.33
CA GLU A 214 -21.47 15.36 -2.40
C GLU A 214 -19.94 15.29 -2.51
N PHE A 215 -19.28 14.49 -1.68
CA PHE A 215 -17.82 14.34 -1.75
C PHE A 215 -17.40 13.64 -3.05
N GLN A 216 -18.11 12.60 -3.46
CA GLN A 216 -17.85 11.91 -4.73
C GLN A 216 -17.94 12.88 -5.91
N LYS A 217 -18.97 13.76 -5.93
CA LYS A 217 -19.10 14.78 -6.98
C LYS A 217 -17.92 15.76 -6.97
N ARG A 218 -17.56 16.32 -5.80
CA ARG A 218 -16.45 17.28 -5.67
C ARG A 218 -15.12 16.69 -6.14
N VAL A 219 -14.86 15.42 -5.81
CA VAL A 219 -13.67 14.69 -6.25
C VAL A 219 -13.75 14.38 -7.74
N GLY A 220 -14.90 13.92 -8.22
CA GLY A 220 -15.11 13.62 -9.64
C GLY A 220 -14.87 14.81 -10.56
N ASP A 221 -15.26 16.02 -10.12
CA ASP A 221 -15.02 17.25 -10.86
C ASP A 221 -13.51 17.58 -11.06
N LEU A 222 -12.61 16.94 -10.29
CA LEU A 222 -11.15 17.05 -10.41
C LEU A 222 -10.49 15.90 -11.17
N ILE A 223 -11.25 14.90 -11.58
CA ILE A 223 -10.75 13.69 -12.21
C ILE A 223 -11.24 13.63 -13.66
N MET A 224 -10.35 13.40 -14.63
CA MET A 224 -10.75 13.33 -16.05
C MET A 224 -11.81 12.27 -16.30
N ASN A 225 -11.77 11.14 -15.61
CA ASN A 225 -12.79 10.08 -15.70
C ASN A 225 -14.10 10.44 -14.97
N GLY A 226 -14.20 11.59 -14.31
CA GLY A 226 -15.41 12.11 -13.67
C GLY A 226 -15.89 11.35 -12.44
N ARG A 227 -15.12 10.41 -11.88
CA ARG A 227 -15.50 9.57 -10.74
C ARG A 227 -14.31 9.07 -9.92
N MET A 228 -14.60 8.64 -8.72
CA MET A 228 -13.64 7.85 -7.91
C MET A 228 -13.47 6.45 -8.52
N ALA A 229 -12.31 5.84 -8.27
CA ALA A 229 -12.04 4.46 -8.67
C ALA A 229 -12.76 3.46 -7.75
N ASN A 230 -13.14 2.31 -8.29
CA ASN A 230 -13.43 1.13 -7.50
C ASN A 230 -12.11 0.49 -7.03
N PRO A 231 -12.05 -0.12 -5.84
CA PRO A 231 -10.85 -0.80 -5.35
C PRO A 231 -10.28 -1.84 -6.33
N GLN A 232 -11.17 -2.52 -7.09
CA GLN A 232 -10.77 -3.52 -8.08
C GLN A 232 -9.94 -2.92 -9.22
N GLU A 233 -10.25 -1.70 -9.69
CA GLU A 233 -9.51 -1.05 -10.78
C GLU A 233 -8.05 -0.78 -10.38
N ILE A 234 -7.78 -0.56 -9.09
CA ILE A 234 -6.42 -0.43 -8.57
C ILE A 234 -5.77 -1.81 -8.40
N ALA A 235 -6.54 -2.80 -7.96
CA ALA A 235 -6.06 -4.17 -7.75
C ALA A 235 -5.67 -4.86 -9.08
N ASP A 236 -6.34 -4.56 -10.17
CA ASP A 236 -6.00 -5.08 -11.50
C ASP A 236 -4.62 -4.58 -11.97
N VAL A 237 -4.30 -3.31 -11.71
CA VAL A 237 -2.96 -2.76 -11.99
C VAL A 237 -1.91 -3.35 -11.02
N MET A 238 -2.27 -3.54 -9.75
CA MET A 238 -1.37 -4.20 -8.79
C MET A 238 -1.05 -5.63 -9.23
N MET A 239 -2.03 -6.41 -9.70
CA MET A 239 -1.84 -7.75 -10.23
C MET A 239 -0.87 -7.75 -11.42
N PHE A 240 -1.03 -6.80 -12.37
CA PHE A 240 -0.07 -6.63 -13.46
C PHE A 240 1.34 -6.36 -12.94
N LEU A 241 1.51 -5.46 -11.96
CA LEU A 241 2.82 -5.13 -11.40
C LEU A 241 3.49 -6.31 -10.68
N CYS A 242 2.71 -7.21 -10.08
CA CYS A 242 3.21 -8.43 -9.44
C CYS A 242 3.62 -9.52 -10.44
N SER A 243 3.18 -9.41 -11.70
CA SER A 243 3.39 -10.43 -12.73
C SER A 243 4.73 -10.29 -13.45
N GLU A 244 5.13 -11.33 -14.19
CA GLU A 244 6.29 -11.31 -15.09
C GLU A 244 6.16 -10.26 -16.21
N ASN A 245 4.95 -9.79 -16.53
CA ASN A 245 4.73 -8.77 -17.56
C ASN A 245 5.31 -7.40 -17.15
N ALA A 246 5.53 -7.16 -15.87
CA ALA A 246 6.14 -5.93 -15.34
C ALA A 246 7.65 -6.05 -15.09
N ARG A 247 8.31 -7.18 -15.42
CA ARG A 247 9.73 -7.46 -15.09
C ARG A 247 10.74 -6.46 -15.63
N TYR A 248 10.39 -5.68 -16.66
CA TYR A 248 11.26 -4.63 -17.22
C TYR A 248 10.99 -3.23 -16.65
N MET A 249 10.08 -3.14 -15.66
CA MET A 249 9.76 -1.89 -14.98
C MET A 249 10.51 -1.83 -13.64
N THR A 250 11.27 -0.76 -13.43
CA THR A 250 11.90 -0.46 -12.13
C THR A 250 12.09 1.05 -12.00
N GLY A 251 12.04 1.57 -10.77
CA GLY A 251 12.16 2.98 -10.48
C GLY A 251 10.98 3.84 -10.97
N GLN A 252 9.81 3.24 -11.26
CA GLN A 252 8.68 3.97 -11.81
C GLN A 252 7.65 4.30 -10.74
N ILE A 253 6.93 5.42 -10.96
CA ILE A 253 5.66 5.71 -10.31
C ILE A 253 4.54 5.54 -11.34
N ILE A 254 3.59 4.65 -11.03
CA ILE A 254 2.47 4.32 -11.89
C ILE A 254 1.22 4.98 -11.33
N ASN A 255 0.75 6.05 -11.96
CA ASN A 255 -0.47 6.75 -11.57
C ASN A 255 -1.69 5.95 -12.03
N VAL A 256 -2.57 5.64 -11.07
CA VAL A 256 -3.86 4.99 -11.31
C VAL A 256 -4.93 5.88 -10.67
N ASP A 257 -5.09 7.07 -11.22
CA ASP A 257 -5.80 8.19 -10.58
C ASP A 257 -6.92 8.79 -11.44
N GLY A 258 -7.27 8.11 -12.53
CA GLY A 258 -8.35 8.54 -13.44
C GLY A 258 -8.05 9.84 -14.19
N GLY A 259 -6.77 10.25 -14.22
CA GLY A 259 -6.32 11.48 -14.86
C GLY A 259 -6.27 12.70 -13.91
N PHE A 260 -6.36 12.49 -12.59
CA PHE A 260 -6.25 13.60 -11.62
C PHE A 260 -4.93 14.37 -11.77
N SER A 261 -3.81 13.67 -12.00
CA SER A 261 -2.49 14.28 -12.18
C SER A 261 -2.19 14.74 -13.61
N GLY A 262 -3.13 14.64 -14.51
CA GLY A 262 -2.96 14.97 -15.93
C GLY A 262 -3.47 16.35 -16.36
N TRP A 263 -4.01 17.15 -15.43
CA TRP A 263 -4.49 18.52 -15.71
C TRP A 263 -3.32 19.52 -15.79
#